data_25782e38153ba57dd458b736d1907056
#
_entry.id   25782e38153ba57dd458b736d1907056
#
_cell.length_a   1.000
_cell.length_b   1.000
_cell.length_c   1.000
_cell.angle_alpha   90.00
_cell.angle_beta   90.00
_cell.angle_gamma   90.00
#
_symmetry.space_group_name_H-M   'P 1'
#
loop_
_entity.id
_entity.type
_entity.pdbx_description
1 polymer ?
#
loop_
_entity_poly.entity_id
_entity_poly.type
_entity_poly.pdbx_seq_one_letter_code
_entity_poly.pdbx_strand_id
1 'polypeptide(L)'
;MKHRSPKIPLIARSTAVVALTLLFLGSSARAQSNFDWKQASGTKLVVMLNKHPYADAIIKRLQEFKDLTGIDVETSETPEENYFDKLTAALASKNGTPDVFMTGTYQLWDYATAGYMESLDSYLKDPSQTNPEYDYTDIFEGVRNGGKWDLIPGHPTGTGSQWALPLGFETNIIAYNKKYFDEKGLKPPKTFDELYTLAKQLKGWAGSGSYGVAVRGTRNWATIHPGYMTTFTNAGAKDFEIKDGKLVSDLADPKSIDITKRWAQLVKDAGPPAWSNYTWYQCGADFGAGKAAILFDADILGYFQNVPGGSAQAGNIAYSPPPVMKEGDPVGANEWIWQVAINKSSKSKKAAWLFVQYFTGKEHGTWAAINASVVDPPRKSVWDNKDFQAVMAKMPGYLDTFNTIIANTSVKFTPQPYFSESTTEWAATLQKIVLSGADPKSAMTDLAKRITAKTSKLKLDQPQKTASTQ
;
A
#
# COMPACT_ATOMS: atom_id res chain seq x y z
N MET A 1 72.09 -35.82 -25.39
CA MET A 1 72.05 -36.04 -26.84
C MET A 1 71.04 -35.02 -27.37
N LYS A 2 71.50 -33.91 -27.86
CA LYS A 2 71.92 -33.48 -29.21
C LYS A 2 70.95 -33.99 -30.28
N HIS A 3 70.12 -33.11 -30.87
CA HIS A 3 70.21 -32.58 -32.22
C HIS A 3 68.97 -31.76 -32.55
N ARG A 4 69.13 -30.49 -32.72
CA ARG A 4 69.38 -29.65 -33.95
C ARG A 4 68.15 -29.53 -34.87
N SER A 5 67.71 -28.25 -34.94
CA SER A 5 66.87 -27.67 -35.99
C SER A 5 67.41 -27.78 -37.38
N PRO A 6 66.64 -27.50 -38.43
CA PRO A 6 67.05 -26.38 -39.27
C PRO A 6 65.99 -25.37 -39.66
N LYS A 7 66.51 -24.20 -40.06
CA LYS A 7 65.87 -22.96 -40.45
C LYS A 7 65.57 -22.89 -41.94
N ILE A 8 64.48 -22.08 -42.27
CA ILE A 8 64.39 -21.03 -43.33
C ILE A 8 63.99 -21.48 -44.74
N PRO A 9 63.32 -20.71 -45.66
CA PRO A 9 63.19 -19.25 -45.70
C PRO A 9 61.80 -18.62 -45.98
N LEU A 10 61.77 -17.33 -45.76
CA LEU A 10 60.81 -16.28 -46.11
C LEU A 10 60.59 -16.19 -47.64
N ILE A 11 59.35 -16.05 -48.08
CA ILE A 11 59.00 -15.30 -49.31
C ILE A 11 57.77 -14.48 -49.05
N ALA A 12 57.96 -13.14 -49.08
CA ALA A 12 56.93 -12.14 -49.02
C ALA A 12 56.12 -12.09 -50.33
N ARG A 13 54.81 -12.06 -50.21
CA ARG A 13 53.95 -11.50 -51.26
C ARG A 13 52.87 -10.67 -50.58
N SER A 14 53.01 -9.36 -50.78
CA SER A 14 52.06 -8.32 -50.45
C SER A 14 50.81 -8.48 -51.30
N THR A 15 49.66 -8.62 -50.60
CA THR A 15 48.38 -8.37 -51.25
C THR A 15 47.59 -7.48 -50.30
N ALA A 16 47.45 -6.22 -50.70
CA ALA A 16 46.64 -5.22 -50.01
C ALA A 16 45.17 -5.58 -50.16
N VAL A 17 44.54 -5.97 -49.07
CA VAL A 17 43.07 -6.06 -48.96
C VAL A 17 42.60 -4.77 -48.29
N VAL A 18 42.01 -3.90 -49.08
CA VAL A 18 41.28 -2.73 -48.60
C VAL A 18 39.99 -3.24 -47.94
N ALA A 19 39.98 -3.36 -46.64
CA ALA A 19 38.76 -3.61 -45.85
C ALA A 19 38.00 -2.30 -45.73
N LEU A 20 36.95 -2.16 -46.53
CA LEU A 20 35.96 -1.08 -46.41
C LEU A 20 35.11 -1.36 -45.15
N THR A 21 35.49 -0.80 -44.00
CA THR A 21 34.70 -0.87 -42.76
C THR A 21 33.52 0.11 -42.89
N LEU A 22 32.38 -0.42 -43.33
CA LEU A 22 31.10 0.27 -43.21
C LEU A 22 30.75 0.38 -41.72
N LEU A 23 31.04 1.53 -41.13
CA LEU A 23 30.48 1.97 -39.85
C LEU A 23 28.97 2.15 -40.03
N PHE A 24 28.19 1.12 -39.74
CA PHE A 24 26.77 1.30 -39.42
C PHE A 24 26.70 2.06 -38.11
N LEU A 25 26.67 3.38 -38.20
CA LEU A 25 26.11 4.24 -37.15
C LEU A 25 24.62 3.90 -37.12
N GLY A 26 24.27 2.90 -36.31
CA GLY A 26 22.91 2.66 -35.89
C GLY A 26 22.45 3.87 -35.04
N SER A 27 21.99 4.92 -35.72
CA SER A 27 21.15 5.92 -35.09
C SER A 27 19.92 5.16 -34.60
N SER A 28 19.89 4.83 -33.31
CA SER A 28 18.64 4.50 -32.63
C SER A 28 17.75 5.71 -32.82
N ALA A 29 16.95 5.71 -33.89
CA ALA A 29 15.87 6.68 -34.03
C ALA A 29 14.95 6.45 -32.81
N ARG A 30 15.16 7.21 -31.76
CA ARG A 30 14.19 7.36 -30.69
C ARG A 30 12.94 7.84 -31.43
N ALA A 31 11.95 6.97 -31.54
CA ALA A 31 10.65 7.34 -32.09
C ALA A 31 10.24 8.61 -31.33
N GLN A 32 10.15 9.71 -32.07
CA GLN A 32 9.77 11.01 -31.53
C GLN A 32 8.35 10.82 -31.03
N SER A 33 8.15 10.76 -29.70
CA SER A 33 6.81 10.60 -29.14
C SER A 33 6.03 11.86 -29.47
N ASN A 34 4.86 11.69 -30.08
CA ASN A 34 3.93 12.80 -30.32
C ASN A 34 3.16 13.17 -29.04
N PHE A 35 3.70 12.88 -27.87
CA PHE A 35 3.09 13.24 -26.58
C PHE A 35 3.10 14.75 -26.38
N ASP A 36 1.97 15.29 -25.98
CA ASP A 36 1.79 16.69 -25.61
C ASP A 36 0.96 16.79 -24.33
N TRP A 37 1.47 17.47 -23.32
CA TRP A 37 0.71 17.74 -22.10
C TRP A 37 -0.56 18.55 -22.34
N LYS A 38 -0.63 19.37 -23.41
CA LYS A 38 -1.79 20.20 -23.77
C LYS A 38 -2.83 19.50 -24.63
N GLN A 39 -2.67 18.20 -24.91
CA GLN A 39 -3.56 17.43 -25.78
C GLN A 39 -5.03 17.33 -25.32
N ALA A 40 -5.34 17.78 -24.09
CA ALA A 40 -6.68 17.87 -23.54
C ALA A 40 -6.95 19.24 -22.89
N SER A 41 -6.26 20.28 -23.34
CA SER A 41 -6.41 21.66 -22.84
C SER A 41 -7.85 22.14 -22.95
N GLY A 42 -8.30 22.93 -21.96
CA GLY A 42 -9.68 23.44 -21.87
C GLY A 42 -10.68 22.46 -21.27
N THR A 43 -10.25 21.22 -20.93
CA THR A 43 -11.10 20.26 -20.22
C THR A 43 -11.20 20.64 -18.74
N LYS A 44 -12.37 20.37 -18.14
CA LYS A 44 -12.57 20.40 -16.69
C LYS A 44 -12.66 18.96 -16.16
N LEU A 45 -11.89 18.63 -15.11
CA LEU A 45 -11.94 17.37 -14.38
C LEU A 45 -12.58 17.56 -13.01
N VAL A 46 -13.34 16.55 -12.58
CA VAL A 46 -13.82 16.42 -11.20
C VAL A 46 -13.08 15.25 -10.56
N VAL A 47 -12.37 15.55 -9.47
CA VAL A 47 -11.52 14.58 -8.76
C VAL A 47 -11.99 14.41 -7.33
N MET A 48 -12.22 13.18 -6.91
CA MET A 48 -12.66 12.84 -5.56
C MET A 48 -11.50 12.23 -4.77
N LEU A 49 -11.14 12.89 -3.67
CA LEU A 49 -9.99 12.56 -2.85
C LEU A 49 -10.41 12.16 -1.42
N ASN A 50 -9.76 11.15 -0.88
CA ASN A 50 -9.77 10.92 0.57
C ASN A 50 -8.93 12.00 1.24
N LYS A 51 -9.38 12.51 2.40
CA LYS A 51 -8.58 13.45 3.18
C LYS A 51 -7.34 12.76 3.74
N HIS A 52 -6.22 13.03 3.11
CA HIS A 52 -4.94 12.36 3.37
C HIS A 52 -3.78 13.25 2.92
N PRO A 53 -2.57 13.18 3.49
CA PRO A 53 -1.41 13.92 3.01
C PRO A 53 -1.09 13.74 1.51
N TYR A 54 -1.39 12.59 0.93
CA TYR A 54 -1.28 12.41 -0.53
C TYR A 54 -2.25 13.30 -1.31
N ALA A 55 -3.48 13.47 -0.81
CA ALA A 55 -4.44 14.40 -1.38
C ALA A 55 -3.99 15.86 -1.22
N ASP A 56 -3.52 16.22 -0.03
CA ASP A 56 -2.98 17.55 0.23
C ASP A 56 -1.80 17.89 -0.71
N ALA A 57 -0.94 16.92 -1.01
CA ALA A 57 0.17 17.09 -1.95
C ALA A 57 -0.33 17.33 -3.39
N ILE A 58 -1.37 16.60 -3.82
CA ILE A 58 -2.02 16.82 -5.13
C ILE A 58 -2.59 18.23 -5.18
N ILE A 59 -3.39 18.64 -4.19
CA ILE A 59 -4.07 19.93 -4.15
C ILE A 59 -3.08 21.09 -4.22
N LYS A 60 -1.95 21.01 -3.54
CA LYS A 60 -0.89 22.05 -3.56
C LYS A 60 -0.29 22.28 -4.95
N ARG A 61 -0.36 21.31 -5.85
CA ARG A 61 0.23 21.39 -7.20
C ARG A 61 -0.81 21.46 -8.34
N LEU A 62 -2.07 21.66 -8.04
CA LEU A 62 -3.12 21.77 -9.08
C LEU A 62 -2.89 22.96 -10.01
N GLN A 63 -2.42 24.08 -9.52
CA GLN A 63 -2.13 25.24 -10.35
C GLN A 63 -0.99 24.95 -11.34
N GLU A 64 0.06 24.29 -10.90
CA GLU A 64 1.17 23.88 -11.76
C GLU A 64 0.72 22.89 -12.84
N PHE A 65 -0.13 21.90 -12.47
CA PHE A 65 -0.76 21.00 -13.43
C PHE A 65 -1.61 21.75 -14.46
N LYS A 66 -2.38 22.75 -14.04
CA LYS A 66 -3.18 23.59 -14.92
C LYS A 66 -2.30 24.39 -15.89
N ASP A 67 -1.23 25.00 -15.42
CA ASP A 67 -0.31 25.80 -16.24
C ASP A 67 0.37 24.93 -17.30
N LEU A 68 0.73 23.69 -16.95
CA LEU A 68 1.33 22.72 -17.84
C LEU A 68 0.35 22.22 -18.91
N THR A 69 -0.87 21.87 -18.50
CA THR A 69 -1.82 21.09 -19.33
C THR A 69 -2.97 21.92 -19.91
N GLY A 70 -3.30 23.03 -19.30
CA GLY A 70 -4.52 23.78 -19.60
C GLY A 70 -5.80 23.11 -19.11
N ILE A 71 -5.71 22.12 -18.21
CA ILE A 71 -6.83 21.39 -17.63
C ILE A 71 -7.21 22.01 -16.30
N ASP A 72 -8.48 22.36 -16.11
CA ASP A 72 -9.03 22.76 -14.82
C ASP A 72 -9.41 21.54 -13.97
N VAL A 73 -9.09 21.57 -12.69
CA VAL A 73 -9.40 20.48 -11.77
C VAL A 73 -10.23 21.01 -10.60
N GLU A 74 -11.42 20.44 -10.43
CA GLU A 74 -12.25 20.61 -9.25
C GLU A 74 -12.07 19.39 -8.35
N THR A 75 -11.67 19.61 -7.08
CA THR A 75 -11.47 18.53 -6.10
C THR A 75 -12.56 18.57 -5.03
N SER A 76 -12.92 17.38 -4.54
CA SER A 76 -13.68 17.22 -3.31
C SER A 76 -12.93 16.29 -2.38
N GLU A 77 -12.72 16.73 -1.14
CA GLU A 77 -12.12 15.90 -0.08
C GLU A 77 -13.20 15.38 0.87
N THR A 78 -13.06 14.14 1.30
CA THR A 78 -13.94 13.51 2.28
C THR A 78 -13.10 12.72 3.27
N PRO A 79 -13.34 12.84 4.59
CA PRO A 79 -12.71 12.00 5.60
C PRO A 79 -12.96 10.51 5.34
N GLU A 80 -11.99 9.66 5.71
CA GLU A 80 -11.98 8.23 5.36
C GLU A 80 -13.25 7.49 5.84
N GLU A 81 -13.79 7.86 6.99
CA GLU A 81 -14.97 7.24 7.57
C GLU A 81 -16.20 7.27 6.65
N ASN A 82 -16.27 8.26 5.75
CA ASN A 82 -17.39 8.45 4.83
C ASN A 82 -16.97 8.37 3.35
N TYR A 83 -15.64 8.32 3.10
CA TYR A 83 -15.10 8.46 1.76
C TYR A 83 -15.54 7.32 0.84
N PHE A 84 -15.30 6.08 1.25
CA PHE A 84 -15.55 4.92 0.40
C PHE A 84 -17.04 4.68 0.14
N ASP A 85 -17.92 4.96 1.11
CA ASP A 85 -19.37 4.88 0.93
C ASP A 85 -19.86 5.92 -0.09
N LYS A 86 -19.38 7.17 0.05
CA LYS A 86 -19.70 8.26 -0.87
C LYS A 86 -19.17 8.00 -2.27
N LEU A 87 -17.93 7.50 -2.39
CA LEU A 87 -17.32 7.12 -3.67
C LEU A 87 -18.09 5.98 -4.33
N THR A 88 -18.44 4.93 -3.58
CA THR A 88 -19.19 3.79 -4.10
C THR A 88 -20.54 4.24 -4.67
N ALA A 89 -21.27 5.10 -3.95
CA ALA A 89 -22.53 5.67 -4.42
C ALA A 89 -22.36 6.51 -5.71
N ALA A 90 -21.30 7.33 -5.76
CA ALA A 90 -21.01 8.15 -6.95
C ALA A 90 -20.68 7.28 -8.17
N LEU A 91 -19.84 6.25 -8.02
CA LEU A 91 -19.48 5.33 -9.10
C LEU A 91 -20.66 4.49 -9.58
N ALA A 92 -21.51 4.03 -8.65
CA ALA A 92 -22.70 3.24 -8.96
C ALA A 92 -23.75 4.03 -9.77
N SER A 93 -23.78 5.36 -9.66
CA SER A 93 -24.66 6.21 -10.45
C SER A 93 -24.36 6.21 -11.96
N LYS A 94 -23.12 5.83 -12.34
CA LYS A 94 -22.62 5.78 -13.73
C LYS A 94 -22.78 7.09 -14.52
N ASN A 95 -22.92 8.23 -13.83
CA ASN A 95 -23.10 9.55 -14.47
C ASN A 95 -21.79 10.13 -15.02
N GLY A 96 -20.64 9.50 -14.72
CA GLY A 96 -19.31 9.92 -15.17
C GLY A 96 -18.56 10.81 -14.17
N THR A 97 -19.15 11.12 -13.03
CA THR A 97 -18.54 11.94 -11.97
C THR A 97 -18.35 11.11 -10.69
N PRO A 98 -17.16 11.12 -10.06
CA PRO A 98 -15.94 11.84 -10.47
C PRO A 98 -15.28 11.25 -11.73
N ASP A 99 -14.45 12.03 -12.44
CA ASP A 99 -13.60 11.54 -13.54
C ASP A 99 -12.44 10.70 -13.04
N VAL A 100 -11.80 11.18 -11.97
CA VAL A 100 -10.67 10.53 -11.29
C VAL A 100 -11.00 10.41 -9.80
N PHE A 101 -10.59 9.32 -9.18
CA PHE A 101 -10.80 9.12 -7.76
C PHE A 101 -9.62 8.42 -7.09
N MET A 102 -9.39 8.77 -5.84
CA MET A 102 -8.43 8.10 -4.97
C MET A 102 -9.03 6.78 -4.48
N THR A 103 -8.25 5.72 -4.42
CA THR A 103 -8.72 4.40 -3.96
C THR A 103 -7.58 3.63 -3.30
N GLY A 104 -7.87 2.46 -2.79
CA GLY A 104 -6.87 1.54 -2.27
C GLY A 104 -6.92 0.20 -2.98
N THR A 105 -5.88 -0.61 -2.79
CA THR A 105 -5.75 -1.92 -3.41
C THR A 105 -6.95 -2.82 -3.12
N TYR A 106 -7.48 -2.80 -1.90
CA TYR A 106 -8.55 -3.71 -1.50
C TYR A 106 -9.91 -3.31 -2.12
N GLN A 107 -10.22 -2.00 -2.16
CA GLN A 107 -11.43 -1.49 -2.82
C GLN A 107 -11.38 -1.65 -4.33
N LEU A 108 -10.18 -1.72 -4.91
CA LEU A 108 -10.01 -2.01 -6.33
C LEU A 108 -10.71 -3.32 -6.71
N TRP A 109 -10.64 -4.36 -5.85
CA TRP A 109 -11.27 -5.65 -6.15
C TRP A 109 -12.79 -5.55 -6.24
N ASP A 110 -13.41 -4.76 -5.37
CA ASP A 110 -14.84 -4.48 -5.42
C ASP A 110 -15.20 -3.62 -6.66
N TYR A 111 -14.44 -2.54 -6.90
CA TYR A 111 -14.76 -1.57 -7.96
C TYR A 111 -14.46 -2.06 -9.37
N ALA A 112 -13.37 -2.79 -9.58
CA ALA A 112 -13.02 -3.32 -10.88
C ALA A 112 -14.01 -4.42 -11.32
N THR A 113 -14.43 -5.30 -10.41
CA THR A 113 -15.46 -6.30 -10.70
C THR A 113 -16.83 -5.67 -10.95
N ALA A 114 -17.15 -4.58 -10.26
CA ALA A 114 -18.38 -3.80 -10.51
C ALA A 114 -18.34 -3.03 -11.84
N GLY A 115 -17.20 -3.02 -12.54
CA GLY A 115 -17.04 -2.32 -13.81
C GLY A 115 -16.99 -0.80 -13.67
N TYR A 116 -16.55 -0.28 -12.53
CA TYR A 116 -16.44 1.15 -12.27
C TYR A 116 -15.12 1.76 -12.71
N MET A 117 -14.10 0.93 -12.94
CA MET A 117 -12.75 1.38 -13.26
C MET A 117 -12.41 1.23 -14.74
N GLU A 118 -11.70 2.20 -15.29
CA GLU A 118 -11.10 2.11 -16.62
C GLU A 118 -9.77 1.36 -16.55
N SER A 119 -9.52 0.41 -17.48
CA SER A 119 -8.20 -0.21 -17.62
C SER A 119 -7.20 0.81 -18.14
N LEU A 120 -6.03 0.87 -17.48
CA LEU A 120 -4.95 1.79 -17.86
C LEU A 120 -3.99 1.20 -18.89
N ASP A 121 -4.15 -0.06 -19.28
CA ASP A 121 -3.20 -0.79 -20.13
C ASP A 121 -3.00 -0.15 -21.51
N SER A 122 -4.09 0.36 -22.13
CA SER A 122 -4.02 1.01 -23.43
C SER A 122 -3.26 2.33 -23.37
N TYR A 123 -3.47 3.10 -22.31
CA TYR A 123 -2.77 4.37 -22.09
C TYR A 123 -1.29 4.17 -21.86
N LEU A 124 -0.92 3.23 -20.99
CA LEU A 124 0.47 2.89 -20.67
C LEU A 124 1.27 2.42 -21.88
N LYS A 125 0.61 1.79 -22.86
CA LYS A 125 1.23 1.27 -24.09
C LYS A 125 1.28 2.29 -25.23
N ASP A 126 0.52 3.36 -25.15
CA ASP A 126 0.41 4.35 -26.21
C ASP A 126 1.38 5.52 -25.99
N PRO A 127 2.47 5.62 -26.76
CA PRO A 127 3.47 6.67 -26.62
C PRO A 127 2.95 8.08 -26.98
N SER A 128 1.76 8.18 -27.58
CA SER A 128 1.10 9.47 -27.84
C SER A 128 0.32 9.98 -26.62
N GLN A 129 -0.05 9.08 -25.71
CA GLN A 129 -0.83 9.39 -24.51
C GLN A 129 0.00 9.42 -23.23
N THR A 130 1.11 8.68 -23.21
CA THR A 130 1.98 8.60 -22.04
C THR A 130 3.29 9.37 -22.28
N ASN A 131 3.61 10.24 -21.31
CA ASN A 131 4.89 10.95 -21.30
C ASN A 131 6.05 9.95 -21.36
N PRO A 132 7.00 10.08 -22.31
CA PRO A 132 8.16 9.20 -22.41
C PRO A 132 9.00 9.12 -21.13
N GLU A 133 8.95 10.17 -20.30
CA GLU A 133 9.68 10.25 -19.04
C GLU A 133 8.88 9.69 -17.84
N TYR A 134 7.68 9.15 -18.09
CA TYR A 134 6.85 8.62 -17.01
C TYR A 134 7.52 7.47 -16.27
N ASP A 135 8.33 6.67 -16.95
CA ASP A 135 9.06 5.51 -16.43
C ASP A 135 8.21 4.65 -15.46
N TYR A 136 7.30 3.89 -16.05
CA TYR A 136 6.43 2.97 -15.31
C TYR A 136 7.23 1.92 -14.50
N THR A 137 8.45 1.57 -14.93
CA THR A 137 9.29 0.55 -14.29
C THR A 137 10.08 1.06 -13.08
N ASP A 138 10.16 2.36 -12.90
CA ASP A 138 10.70 3.02 -11.70
C ASP A 138 9.82 2.77 -10.46
N ILE A 139 8.52 2.48 -10.64
CA ILE A 139 7.63 2.11 -9.54
C ILE A 139 8.03 0.74 -9.01
N PHE A 140 8.14 0.58 -7.68
CA PHE A 140 8.38 -0.72 -7.04
C PHE A 140 7.37 -1.75 -7.55
N GLU A 141 7.87 -2.93 -7.93
CA GLU A 141 7.03 -3.94 -8.57
C GLU A 141 5.87 -4.40 -7.69
N GLY A 142 6.10 -4.67 -6.41
CA GLY A 142 5.07 -5.05 -5.44
C GLY A 142 3.97 -3.99 -5.35
N VAL A 143 4.37 -2.72 -5.18
CA VAL A 143 3.45 -1.58 -5.08
C VAL A 143 2.66 -1.38 -6.38
N ARG A 144 3.33 -1.47 -7.53
CA ARG A 144 2.69 -1.40 -8.84
C ARG A 144 1.69 -2.53 -9.07
N ASN A 145 2.05 -3.73 -8.64
CA ASN A 145 1.22 -4.92 -8.74
C ASN A 145 -0.05 -4.83 -7.88
N GLY A 146 -0.05 -4.04 -6.79
CA GLY A 146 -1.26 -3.77 -6.02
C GLY A 146 -2.38 -3.09 -6.81
N GLY A 147 -2.06 -2.43 -7.94
CA GLY A 147 -3.04 -1.86 -8.87
C GLY A 147 -3.45 -2.79 -10.02
N LYS A 148 -2.98 -4.05 -10.04
CA LYS A 148 -3.25 -5.04 -11.10
C LYS A 148 -4.00 -6.24 -10.57
N TRP A 149 -5.04 -6.63 -11.31
CA TRP A 149 -5.77 -7.87 -11.04
C TRP A 149 -6.56 -8.32 -12.27
N ASP A 150 -6.68 -9.63 -12.46
CA ASP A 150 -7.38 -10.25 -13.58
C ASP A 150 -8.87 -10.51 -13.31
N LEU A 151 -9.37 -10.05 -12.18
CA LEU A 151 -10.74 -10.20 -11.71
C LEU A 151 -11.14 -11.64 -11.40
N ILE A 152 -10.17 -12.55 -11.20
CA ILE A 152 -10.43 -13.94 -10.81
C ILE A 152 -10.22 -14.07 -9.29
N PRO A 153 -11.26 -14.39 -8.51
CA PRO A 153 -11.14 -14.50 -7.05
C PRO A 153 -10.11 -15.54 -6.65
N GLY A 154 -9.26 -15.18 -5.68
CA GLY A 154 -8.17 -16.03 -5.22
C GLY A 154 -6.88 -15.91 -6.02
N HIS A 155 -6.89 -15.31 -7.21
CA HIS A 155 -5.66 -14.99 -7.94
C HIS A 155 -4.93 -13.82 -7.28
N PRO A 156 -3.59 -13.84 -7.24
CA PRO A 156 -2.81 -12.80 -6.61
C PRO A 156 -2.91 -11.47 -7.37
N THR A 157 -2.66 -10.37 -6.67
CA THR A 157 -2.38 -9.08 -7.31
C THR A 157 -1.17 -9.19 -8.25
N GLY A 158 -1.07 -8.30 -9.24
CA GLY A 158 -0.01 -8.35 -10.26
C GLY A 158 -0.39 -9.10 -11.53
N THR A 159 -1.54 -9.77 -11.54
CA THR A 159 -2.11 -10.44 -12.73
C THR A 159 -3.08 -9.52 -13.48
N GLY A 160 -3.32 -9.77 -14.76
CA GLY A 160 -4.33 -9.06 -15.56
C GLY A 160 -4.02 -7.58 -15.80
N SER A 161 -5.08 -6.77 -15.82
CA SER A 161 -5.02 -5.35 -16.19
C SER A 161 -4.57 -4.44 -15.05
N GLN A 162 -3.93 -3.33 -15.41
CA GLN A 162 -3.66 -2.21 -14.50
C GLN A 162 -4.92 -1.36 -14.37
N TRP A 163 -5.49 -1.29 -13.17
CA TRP A 163 -6.72 -0.55 -12.88
C TRP A 163 -6.47 0.80 -12.22
N ALA A 164 -5.37 0.92 -11.49
CA ALA A 164 -4.99 2.14 -10.77
C ALA A 164 -3.46 2.25 -10.66
N LEU A 165 -2.96 3.47 -10.42
CA LEU A 165 -1.52 3.72 -10.20
C LEU A 165 -1.28 4.29 -8.81
N PRO A 166 -0.15 3.92 -8.15
CA PRO A 166 0.09 4.27 -6.76
C PRO A 166 0.50 5.74 -6.60
N LEU A 167 -0.07 6.37 -5.58
CA LEU A 167 0.37 7.65 -5.02
C LEU A 167 1.44 7.45 -3.95
N GLY A 168 1.30 6.39 -3.17
CA GLY A 168 2.17 5.98 -2.09
C GLY A 168 1.67 4.68 -1.47
N PHE A 169 2.41 4.16 -0.51
CA PHE A 169 2.03 2.95 0.20
C PHE A 169 2.28 3.10 1.71
N GLU A 170 1.87 2.14 2.48
CA GLU A 170 2.01 2.10 3.94
C GLU A 170 2.41 0.70 4.35
N THR A 171 3.41 0.58 5.20
CA THR A 171 3.81 -0.70 5.78
C THR A 171 3.39 -0.76 7.24
N ASN A 172 2.94 -1.92 7.70
CA ASN A 172 2.49 -2.05 9.09
C ASN A 172 3.64 -2.46 9.99
N ILE A 173 4.09 -1.53 10.83
CA ILE A 173 5.26 -1.68 11.69
C ILE A 173 4.99 -1.22 13.13
N ILE A 174 6.01 -1.33 13.97
CA ILE A 174 6.00 -0.74 15.30
C ILE A 174 6.63 0.65 15.24
N ALA A 175 5.92 1.67 15.77
CA ALA A 175 6.51 2.91 16.23
C ALA A 175 6.43 2.96 17.77
N TYR A 176 7.46 3.50 18.43
CA TYR A 176 7.53 3.50 19.89
C TYR A 176 8.14 4.79 20.44
N ASN A 177 7.85 5.11 21.69
CA ASN A 177 8.41 6.26 22.39
C ASN A 177 9.89 6.00 22.72
N LYS A 178 10.79 6.39 21.83
CA LYS A 178 12.22 6.15 21.95
C LYS A 178 12.80 6.73 23.25
N LYS A 179 12.42 7.95 23.61
CA LYS A 179 12.93 8.61 24.82
C LYS A 179 12.67 7.76 26.06
N TYR A 180 11.41 7.32 26.25
CA TYR A 180 11.05 6.49 27.38
C TYR A 180 11.74 5.13 27.36
N PHE A 181 11.84 4.50 26.20
CA PHE A 181 12.52 3.21 26.06
C PHE A 181 14.00 3.33 26.43
N ASP A 182 14.68 4.35 25.97
CA ASP A 182 16.08 4.61 26.29
C ASP A 182 16.27 4.86 27.81
N GLU A 183 15.43 5.70 28.41
CA GLU A 183 15.46 6.00 29.85
C GLU A 183 15.24 4.76 30.74
N LYS A 184 14.46 3.80 30.27
CA LYS A 184 14.15 2.56 31.01
C LYS A 184 14.97 1.35 30.56
N GLY A 185 15.88 1.51 29.59
CA GLY A 185 16.66 0.41 29.04
C GLY A 185 15.81 -0.64 28.30
N LEU A 186 14.62 -0.26 27.81
CA LEU A 186 13.72 -1.15 27.08
C LEU A 186 14.17 -1.30 25.62
N LYS A 187 13.77 -2.40 25.00
CA LYS A 187 13.98 -2.67 23.58
C LYS A 187 12.64 -2.86 22.87
N PRO A 188 12.51 -2.47 21.58
CA PRO A 188 11.31 -2.78 20.83
C PRO A 188 11.12 -4.31 20.72
N PRO A 189 9.86 -4.79 20.70
CA PRO A 189 9.57 -6.22 20.70
C PRO A 189 9.89 -6.83 19.34
N LYS A 190 10.52 -8.00 19.33
CA LYS A 190 10.80 -8.81 18.13
C LYS A 190 9.75 -9.87 17.89
N THR A 191 9.13 -10.38 18.95
CA THR A 191 8.09 -11.41 18.86
C THR A 191 6.76 -10.91 19.41
N PHE A 192 5.67 -11.59 19.03
CA PHE A 192 4.35 -11.24 19.54
C PHE A 192 4.24 -11.42 21.07
N ASP A 193 4.92 -12.42 21.63
CA ASP A 193 4.94 -12.62 23.09
C ASP A 193 5.69 -11.50 23.82
N GLU A 194 6.77 -11.01 23.22
CA GLU A 194 7.48 -9.82 23.73
C GLU A 194 6.59 -8.57 23.62
N LEU A 195 5.88 -8.38 22.48
CA LEU A 195 4.94 -7.27 22.33
C LEU A 195 3.87 -7.31 23.40
N TYR A 196 3.24 -8.48 23.61
CA TYR A 196 2.21 -8.65 24.63
C TYR A 196 2.72 -8.32 26.03
N THR A 197 3.86 -8.90 26.39
CA THR A 197 4.46 -8.72 27.72
C THR A 197 4.86 -7.27 27.97
N LEU A 198 5.53 -6.65 27.01
CA LEU A 198 5.99 -5.28 27.09
C LEU A 198 4.81 -4.29 27.11
N ALA A 199 3.84 -4.44 26.20
CA ALA A 199 2.67 -3.57 26.15
C ALA A 199 1.84 -3.64 27.45
N LYS A 200 1.71 -4.82 28.05
CA LYS A 200 1.05 -4.99 29.34
C LYS A 200 1.82 -4.30 30.48
N GLN A 201 3.14 -4.42 30.49
CA GLN A 201 4.02 -3.74 31.45
C GLN A 201 3.92 -2.20 31.33
N LEU A 202 3.72 -1.69 30.13
CA LEU A 202 3.66 -0.27 29.82
C LEU A 202 2.27 0.35 30.11
N LYS A 203 1.29 -0.41 30.62
CA LYS A 203 0.02 0.17 31.07
C LYS A 203 0.25 1.15 32.22
N GLY A 204 -0.16 2.41 32.04
CA GLY A 204 0.09 3.46 33.01
C GLY A 204 1.47 4.12 32.96
N TRP A 205 2.28 3.86 31.91
CA TRP A 205 3.65 4.30 31.76
C TRP A 205 3.87 5.83 31.88
N ALA A 206 2.91 6.62 31.42
CA ALA A 206 2.92 8.08 31.48
C ALA A 206 1.85 8.65 32.47
N GLY A 207 1.38 7.82 33.41
CA GLY A 207 0.36 8.19 34.36
C GLY A 207 -1.04 7.66 34.03
N SER A 208 -2.05 8.14 34.75
CA SER A 208 -3.43 7.67 34.61
C SER A 208 -3.96 7.88 33.19
N GLY A 209 -4.58 6.83 32.62
CA GLY A 209 -5.13 6.84 31.27
C GLY A 209 -4.14 6.50 30.14
N SER A 210 -2.83 6.38 30.45
CA SER A 210 -1.86 5.90 29.47
C SER A 210 -1.88 4.36 29.38
N TYR A 211 -1.51 3.83 28.21
CA TYR A 211 -1.61 2.40 27.90
C TYR A 211 -0.45 1.93 27.01
N GLY A 212 -0.31 0.62 26.88
CA GLY A 212 0.87 0.02 26.26
C GLY A 212 0.90 0.13 24.75
N VAL A 213 -0.21 -0.21 24.06
CA VAL A 213 -0.23 -0.28 22.60
C VAL A 213 -1.50 0.33 22.01
N ALA A 214 -1.31 1.21 21.02
CA ALA A 214 -2.40 1.71 20.18
C ALA A 214 -2.56 0.80 18.95
N VAL A 215 -3.77 0.31 18.74
CA VAL A 215 -4.22 -0.48 17.59
C VAL A 215 -5.67 -0.14 17.26
N ARG A 216 -6.06 -0.24 15.99
CA ARG A 216 -7.43 0.09 15.53
C ARG A 216 -8.46 -0.89 16.06
N GLY A 217 -9.71 -0.40 16.21
CA GLY A 217 -10.78 -1.18 16.81
C GLY A 217 -12.18 -0.92 16.27
N THR A 218 -12.40 0.06 15.39
CA THR A 218 -13.71 0.37 14.80
C THR A 218 -14.27 -0.79 13.95
N ARG A 219 -15.60 -0.80 13.80
CA ARG A 219 -16.28 -1.82 13.00
C ARG A 219 -16.25 -1.47 11.51
N ASN A 220 -15.07 -1.53 10.92
CA ASN A 220 -14.89 -1.38 9.47
C ASN A 220 -13.66 -2.17 8.99
N TRP A 221 -13.48 -2.25 7.67
CA TRP A 221 -12.37 -2.94 7.03
C TRP A 221 -10.99 -2.46 7.53
N ALA A 222 -10.86 -1.16 7.81
CA ALA A 222 -9.59 -0.55 8.19
C ALA A 222 -9.06 -1.01 9.56
N THR A 223 -9.86 -1.68 10.38
CA THR A 223 -9.41 -2.28 11.64
C THR A 223 -8.60 -3.54 11.42
N ILE A 224 -8.88 -4.30 10.36
CA ILE A 224 -8.27 -5.62 10.14
C ILE A 224 -6.91 -5.49 9.44
N HIS A 225 -6.73 -4.55 8.53
CA HIS A 225 -5.57 -4.53 7.66
C HIS A 225 -4.23 -4.16 8.32
N PRO A 226 -4.12 -3.34 9.40
CA PRO A 226 -2.81 -2.96 9.90
C PRO A 226 -2.16 -4.06 10.76
N GLY A 227 -1.82 -3.77 12.01
CA GLY A 227 -1.10 -4.68 12.89
C GLY A 227 -1.73 -6.06 13.06
N TYR A 228 -3.10 -6.15 13.05
CA TYR A 228 -3.76 -7.45 13.18
C TYR A 228 -3.46 -8.37 11.99
N MET A 229 -3.63 -7.92 10.73
CA MET A 229 -3.40 -8.77 9.55
C MET A 229 -1.92 -9.14 9.41
N THR A 230 -1.00 -8.21 9.71
CA THR A 230 0.42 -8.50 9.78
C THR A 230 0.72 -9.63 10.78
N THR A 231 0.18 -9.53 11.99
CA THR A 231 0.33 -10.57 13.03
C THR A 231 -0.33 -11.89 12.62
N PHE A 232 -1.53 -11.82 12.04
CA PHE A 232 -2.32 -12.95 11.57
C PHE A 232 -1.55 -13.79 10.54
N THR A 233 -0.98 -13.13 9.54
CA THR A 233 -0.21 -13.83 8.50
C THR A 233 1.16 -14.29 8.98
N ASN A 234 1.82 -13.53 9.87
CA ASN A 234 3.06 -13.97 10.50
C ASN A 234 2.84 -15.22 11.39
N ALA A 235 1.63 -15.43 11.91
CA ALA A 235 1.25 -16.68 12.59
C ALA A 235 0.98 -17.85 11.63
N GLY A 236 1.11 -17.64 10.31
CA GLY A 236 0.83 -18.64 9.29
C GLY A 236 -0.67 -18.91 9.09
N ALA A 237 -1.53 -17.99 9.56
CA ALA A 237 -2.96 -18.02 9.30
C ALA A 237 -3.28 -17.43 7.92
N LYS A 238 -4.40 -17.80 7.33
CA LYS A 238 -4.89 -17.34 6.03
C LYS A 238 -6.34 -16.89 6.14
N ASP A 239 -6.72 -15.92 5.34
CA ASP A 239 -8.11 -15.46 5.27
C ASP A 239 -8.98 -16.39 4.41
N PHE A 240 -8.42 -16.91 3.31
CA PHE A 240 -9.09 -17.83 2.39
C PHE A 240 -8.17 -18.95 1.91
N GLU A 241 -8.81 -20.05 1.49
CA GLU A 241 -8.20 -21.13 0.72
C GLU A 241 -9.12 -21.54 -0.45
N ILE A 242 -8.53 -22.15 -1.49
CA ILE A 242 -9.30 -22.80 -2.55
C ILE A 242 -9.46 -24.28 -2.19
N LYS A 243 -10.70 -24.71 -1.96
CA LYS A 243 -11.04 -26.07 -1.59
C LYS A 243 -12.17 -26.59 -2.48
N ASP A 244 -11.95 -27.73 -3.10
CA ASP A 244 -12.90 -28.36 -4.04
C ASP A 244 -13.41 -27.37 -5.13
N GLY A 245 -12.48 -26.53 -5.66
CA GLY A 245 -12.79 -25.53 -6.68
C GLY A 245 -13.63 -24.34 -6.19
N LYS A 246 -13.69 -24.11 -4.88
CA LYS A 246 -14.43 -23.00 -4.25
C LYS A 246 -13.53 -22.16 -3.40
N LEU A 247 -13.76 -20.83 -3.37
CA LEU A 247 -13.10 -19.94 -2.43
C LEU A 247 -13.83 -20.00 -1.08
N VAL A 248 -13.15 -20.56 -0.09
CA VAL A 248 -13.68 -20.75 1.26
C VAL A 248 -12.87 -19.96 2.27
N SER A 249 -13.54 -19.40 3.27
CA SER A 249 -12.88 -18.67 4.35
C SER A 249 -12.15 -19.62 5.30
N ASP A 250 -10.86 -19.35 5.55
CA ASP A 250 -9.99 -20.14 6.43
C ASP A 250 -9.93 -19.57 7.87
N LEU A 251 -10.85 -18.68 8.21
CA LEU A 251 -10.92 -18.05 9.53
C LEU A 251 -11.29 -19.01 10.67
N ALA A 252 -11.78 -20.20 10.34
CA ALA A 252 -12.04 -21.28 11.31
C ALA A 252 -10.84 -22.20 11.54
N ASP A 253 -9.73 -22.01 10.84
CA ASP A 253 -8.50 -22.77 11.06
C ASP A 253 -7.96 -22.55 12.49
N PRO A 254 -7.37 -23.58 13.13
CA PRO A 254 -6.80 -23.43 14.48
C PRO A 254 -5.81 -22.28 14.64
N LYS A 255 -4.97 -21.97 13.64
CA LYS A 255 -4.03 -20.84 13.70
C LYS A 255 -4.77 -19.51 13.68
N SER A 256 -5.79 -19.38 12.82
CA SER A 256 -6.65 -18.19 12.73
C SER A 256 -7.37 -17.92 14.05
N ILE A 257 -7.88 -18.96 14.70
CA ILE A 257 -8.54 -18.88 16.01
C ILE A 257 -7.54 -18.50 17.09
N ASP A 258 -6.37 -19.16 17.16
CA ASP A 258 -5.35 -18.91 18.19
C ASP A 258 -4.84 -17.48 18.14
N ILE A 259 -4.42 -17.02 16.96
CA ILE A 259 -3.89 -15.65 16.85
C ILE A 259 -4.96 -14.59 17.12
N THR A 260 -6.23 -14.83 16.74
CA THR A 260 -7.35 -13.94 17.09
C THR A 260 -7.55 -13.86 18.60
N LYS A 261 -7.49 -15.01 19.31
CA LYS A 261 -7.55 -15.05 20.77
C LYS A 261 -6.41 -14.27 21.42
N ARG A 262 -5.19 -14.46 20.95
CA ARG A 262 -3.98 -13.78 21.47
C ARG A 262 -4.05 -12.29 21.21
N TRP A 263 -4.49 -11.85 20.02
CA TRP A 263 -4.70 -10.44 19.71
C TRP A 263 -5.77 -9.81 20.60
N ALA A 264 -6.91 -10.50 20.78
CA ALA A 264 -7.96 -10.01 21.68
C ALA A 264 -7.46 -9.83 23.12
N GLN A 265 -6.57 -10.74 23.58
CA GLN A 265 -5.95 -10.62 24.90
C GLN A 265 -4.99 -9.40 24.98
N LEU A 266 -4.18 -9.15 23.94
CA LEU A 266 -3.34 -7.98 23.84
C LEU A 266 -4.16 -6.69 24.00
N VAL A 267 -5.26 -6.59 23.24
CA VAL A 267 -6.15 -5.41 23.28
C VAL A 267 -6.78 -5.22 24.68
N LYS A 268 -7.28 -6.29 25.30
CA LYS A 268 -7.89 -6.23 26.63
C LYS A 268 -6.91 -5.77 27.71
N ASP A 269 -5.69 -6.28 27.68
CA ASP A 269 -4.72 -6.05 28.75
C ASP A 269 -3.93 -4.76 28.57
N ALA A 270 -3.67 -4.34 27.32
CA ALA A 270 -2.71 -3.30 27.00
C ALA A 270 -3.20 -2.22 26.03
N GLY A 271 -4.38 -2.39 25.44
CA GLY A 271 -4.99 -1.42 24.51
C GLY A 271 -5.71 -0.27 25.20
N PRO A 272 -6.23 0.71 24.43
CA PRO A 272 -6.99 1.81 24.96
C PRO A 272 -8.35 1.35 25.53
N PRO A 273 -8.86 1.99 26.61
CA PRO A 273 -10.16 1.60 27.22
C PRO A 273 -11.34 1.67 26.25
N ALA A 274 -11.35 2.65 25.34
CA ALA A 274 -12.40 2.84 24.34
C ALA A 274 -12.01 2.28 22.96
N TRP A 275 -11.24 1.19 22.93
CA TRP A 275 -10.64 0.60 21.73
C TRP A 275 -11.59 0.48 20.53
N SER A 276 -12.86 0.11 20.74
CA SER A 276 -13.84 -0.06 19.66
C SER A 276 -14.19 1.22 18.89
N ASN A 277 -13.75 2.38 19.37
CA ASN A 277 -13.91 3.67 18.69
C ASN A 277 -12.63 4.16 18.01
N TYR A 278 -11.54 3.37 18.06
CA TYR A 278 -10.25 3.80 17.55
C TYR A 278 -10.13 3.52 16.05
N THR A 279 -10.01 4.59 15.30
CA THR A 279 -9.51 4.60 13.92
C THR A 279 -8.01 4.91 13.93
N TRP A 280 -7.40 5.04 12.76
CA TRP A 280 -6.02 5.48 12.66
C TRP A 280 -5.79 6.89 13.26
N TYR A 281 -6.80 7.79 13.19
CA TYR A 281 -6.70 9.12 13.78
C TYR A 281 -6.51 9.06 15.31
N GLN A 282 -7.33 8.26 16.02
CA GLN A 282 -7.22 8.13 17.47
C GLN A 282 -5.92 7.42 17.86
N CYS A 283 -5.52 6.38 17.11
CA CYS A 283 -4.24 5.69 17.34
C CYS A 283 -3.06 6.66 17.23
N GLY A 284 -2.98 7.41 16.12
CA GLY A 284 -1.95 8.41 15.91
C GLY A 284 -1.98 9.54 16.94
N ALA A 285 -3.17 10.10 17.20
CA ALA A 285 -3.35 11.21 18.16
C ALA A 285 -2.92 10.82 19.58
N ASP A 286 -3.34 9.66 20.08
CA ASP A 286 -2.95 9.20 21.42
C ASP A 286 -1.45 8.86 21.50
N PHE A 287 -0.88 8.30 20.45
CA PHE A 287 0.57 8.06 20.39
C PHE A 287 1.35 9.38 20.39
N GLY A 288 0.95 10.35 19.56
CA GLY A 288 1.56 11.68 19.50
C GLY A 288 1.37 12.51 20.80
N ALA A 289 0.29 12.26 21.53
CA ALA A 289 0.06 12.86 22.84
C ALA A 289 0.84 12.17 23.98
N GLY A 290 1.51 11.05 23.73
CA GLY A 290 2.23 10.28 24.74
C GLY A 290 1.33 9.43 25.64
N LYS A 291 0.09 9.14 25.23
CA LYS A 291 -0.79 8.21 25.96
C LYS A 291 -0.47 6.75 25.63
N ALA A 292 -0.20 6.43 24.37
CA ALA A 292 0.28 5.11 23.96
C ALA A 292 1.80 5.07 23.95
N ALA A 293 2.41 4.02 24.51
CA ALA A 293 3.86 3.82 24.49
C ALA A 293 4.34 3.25 23.16
N ILE A 294 3.51 2.41 22.54
CA ILE A 294 3.75 1.71 21.29
C ILE A 294 2.55 1.98 20.36
N LEU A 295 2.83 2.17 19.08
CA LEU A 295 1.85 2.18 18.01
C LEU A 295 2.15 0.99 17.09
N PHE A 296 1.19 0.08 16.90
CA PHE A 296 1.30 -1.00 15.92
C PHE A 296 0.28 -0.79 14.81
N ASP A 297 0.68 -0.03 13.83
CA ASP A 297 -0.17 0.45 12.74
C ASP A 297 0.68 0.74 11.49
N ALA A 298 0.11 1.45 10.53
CA ALA A 298 0.84 1.97 9.38
C ALA A 298 1.98 2.90 9.84
N ASP A 299 3.13 2.75 9.22
CA ASP A 299 4.36 3.51 9.51
C ASP A 299 4.16 5.03 9.39
N ILE A 300 3.34 5.45 8.43
CA ILE A 300 3.04 6.86 8.22
C ILE A 300 2.40 7.52 9.45
N LEU A 301 1.69 6.78 10.31
CA LEU A 301 1.09 7.35 11.51
C LEU A 301 2.17 7.80 12.49
N GLY A 302 3.17 6.95 12.72
CA GLY A 302 4.34 7.31 13.52
C GLY A 302 5.11 8.47 12.90
N TYR A 303 5.25 8.47 11.57
CA TYR A 303 5.92 9.53 10.83
C TYR A 303 5.25 10.89 11.03
N PHE A 304 3.92 11.00 10.85
CA PHE A 304 3.18 12.24 11.02
C PHE A 304 3.29 12.80 12.44
N GLN A 305 3.39 11.92 13.45
CA GLN A 305 3.60 12.36 14.82
C GLN A 305 5.05 12.79 15.10
N ASN A 306 6.04 12.34 14.29
CA ASN A 306 7.45 12.57 14.52
C ASN A 306 8.02 13.79 13.77
N VAL A 307 7.32 14.30 12.75
CA VAL A 307 7.76 15.50 12.05
C VAL A 307 7.73 16.73 12.95
N PRO A 308 8.62 17.73 12.75
CA PRO A 308 8.63 18.94 13.55
C PRO A 308 7.25 19.60 13.61
N GLY A 309 6.73 19.79 14.84
CA GLY A 309 5.40 20.36 15.07
C GLY A 309 4.24 19.38 14.86
N GLY A 310 4.48 18.12 14.49
CA GLY A 310 3.44 17.11 14.27
C GLY A 310 2.73 16.68 15.56
N SER A 311 3.46 16.56 16.67
CA SER A 311 2.89 16.18 17.96
C SER A 311 3.78 16.58 19.13
N ALA A 312 3.29 16.33 20.36
CA ALA A 312 4.07 16.50 21.59
C ALA A 312 5.25 15.50 21.68
N GLN A 313 5.22 14.40 20.93
CA GLN A 313 6.27 13.38 20.89
C GLN A 313 7.21 13.54 19.68
N ALA A 314 7.08 14.62 18.92
CA ALA A 314 7.97 14.89 17.77
C ALA A 314 9.44 14.86 18.18
N GLY A 315 10.25 14.09 17.46
CA GLY A 315 11.67 13.84 17.77
C GLY A 315 11.94 12.75 18.83
N ASN A 316 10.90 12.22 19.49
CA ASN A 316 11.01 11.16 20.50
C ASN A 316 10.50 9.79 20.00
N ILE A 317 10.24 9.65 18.72
CA ILE A 317 9.68 8.43 18.13
C ILE A 317 10.77 7.70 17.33
N ALA A 318 10.79 6.39 17.47
CA ALA A 318 11.60 5.50 16.62
C ALA A 318 10.76 4.34 16.11
N TYR A 319 11.31 3.62 15.14
CA TYR A 319 10.64 2.57 14.40
C TYR A 319 11.35 1.24 14.55
N SER A 320 10.59 0.16 14.42
CA SER A 320 11.07 -1.21 14.50
C SER A 320 10.19 -2.10 13.61
N PRO A 321 10.74 -3.18 13.03
CA PRO A 321 9.95 -4.17 12.30
C PRO A 321 8.76 -4.69 13.11
N PRO A 322 7.69 -5.16 12.45
CA PRO A 322 6.58 -5.80 13.14
C PRO A 322 7.05 -7.10 13.80
N PRO A 323 6.44 -7.49 14.94
CA PRO A 323 6.81 -8.71 15.63
C PRO A 323 6.44 -9.96 14.83
N VAL A 324 7.30 -10.96 14.87
CA VAL A 324 7.05 -12.31 14.34
C VAL A 324 6.58 -13.25 15.44
N MET A 325 6.21 -14.49 15.10
CA MET A 325 5.76 -15.45 16.13
C MET A 325 6.92 -16.06 16.89
N LYS A 326 8.05 -16.26 16.24
CA LYS A 326 9.27 -16.81 16.81
C LYS A 326 10.48 -16.03 16.30
N GLU A 327 11.44 -15.76 17.15
CA GLU A 327 12.70 -15.10 16.74
C GLU A 327 13.40 -15.94 15.65
N GLY A 328 13.76 -15.28 14.55
CA GLY A 328 14.35 -15.91 13.36
C GLY A 328 13.35 -16.23 12.25
N ASP A 329 12.05 -16.09 12.49
CA ASP A 329 11.06 -16.18 11.42
C ASP A 329 11.26 -15.03 10.41
N PRO A 330 10.90 -15.20 9.12
CA PRO A 330 10.92 -14.12 8.16
C PRO A 330 10.05 -12.94 8.60
N VAL A 331 10.63 -11.75 8.60
CA VAL A 331 9.91 -10.53 8.99
C VAL A 331 9.29 -9.90 7.75
N GLY A 332 8.00 -9.74 7.75
CA GLY A 332 7.25 -9.07 6.70
C GLY A 332 6.02 -8.36 7.26
N ALA A 333 5.49 -7.43 6.50
CA ALA A 333 4.32 -6.66 6.87
C ALA A 333 3.20 -6.83 5.84
N ASN A 334 1.96 -6.63 6.28
CA ASN A 334 0.90 -6.29 5.34
C ASN A 334 1.12 -4.84 4.88
N GLU A 335 0.72 -4.53 3.65
CA GLU A 335 0.79 -3.18 3.09
C GLU A 335 -0.58 -2.67 2.66
N TRP A 336 -0.73 -1.36 2.69
CA TRP A 336 -1.80 -0.62 2.07
C TRP A 336 -1.23 0.28 0.99
N ILE A 337 -1.88 0.35 -0.16
CA ILE A 337 -1.41 1.17 -1.28
C ILE A 337 -2.51 2.16 -1.67
N TRP A 338 -2.26 3.45 -1.45
CA TRP A 338 -3.09 4.51 -1.96
C TRP A 338 -2.84 4.72 -3.44
N GLN A 339 -3.91 4.75 -4.21
CA GLN A 339 -3.88 4.77 -5.67
C GLN A 339 -4.86 5.78 -6.23
N VAL A 340 -4.66 6.17 -7.49
CA VAL A 340 -5.63 6.90 -8.27
C VAL A 340 -6.10 6.08 -9.46
N ALA A 341 -7.39 6.19 -9.75
CA ALA A 341 -8.06 5.46 -10.82
C ALA A 341 -8.95 6.39 -11.65
N ILE A 342 -9.22 5.96 -12.87
CA ILE A 342 -10.12 6.66 -13.81
C ILE A 342 -11.49 5.98 -13.76
N ASN A 343 -12.56 6.77 -13.62
CA ASN A 343 -13.92 6.27 -13.69
C ASN A 343 -14.23 5.79 -15.11
N LYS A 344 -14.69 4.54 -15.22
CA LYS A 344 -15.10 3.93 -16.50
C LYS A 344 -16.12 4.76 -17.26
N SER A 345 -17.01 5.44 -16.56
CA SER A 345 -18.08 6.27 -17.12
C SER A 345 -17.65 7.70 -17.45
N SER A 346 -16.42 8.12 -17.08
CA SER A 346 -15.89 9.47 -17.39
C SER A 346 -15.95 9.76 -18.88
N LYS A 347 -16.30 10.99 -19.23
CA LYS A 347 -16.26 11.52 -20.60
C LYS A 347 -14.93 12.21 -20.93
N SER A 348 -14.11 12.46 -19.89
CA SER A 348 -12.84 13.22 -19.97
C SER A 348 -11.61 12.32 -19.79
N LYS A 349 -11.68 11.06 -20.25
CA LYS A 349 -10.65 10.04 -19.96
C LYS A 349 -9.21 10.43 -20.36
N LYS A 350 -9.07 11.15 -21.48
CA LYS A 350 -7.73 11.64 -21.90
C LYS A 350 -7.15 12.64 -20.90
N ALA A 351 -7.95 13.60 -20.46
CA ALA A 351 -7.54 14.53 -19.40
C ALA A 351 -7.32 13.83 -18.06
N ALA A 352 -8.16 12.86 -17.71
CA ALA A 352 -8.01 12.02 -16.53
C ALA A 352 -6.68 11.25 -16.55
N TRP A 353 -6.25 10.73 -17.71
CA TRP A 353 -4.96 10.06 -17.84
C TRP A 353 -3.78 11.02 -17.67
N LEU A 354 -3.86 12.25 -18.21
CA LEU A 354 -2.84 13.26 -17.97
C LEU A 354 -2.71 13.60 -16.49
N PHE A 355 -3.83 13.70 -15.77
CA PHE A 355 -3.85 13.88 -14.32
C PHE A 355 -3.17 12.70 -13.60
N VAL A 356 -3.58 11.47 -13.91
CA VAL A 356 -3.03 10.26 -13.26
C VAL A 356 -1.52 10.19 -13.46
N GLN A 357 -1.02 10.34 -14.70
CA GLN A 357 0.43 10.21 -14.94
C GLN A 357 1.25 11.36 -14.35
N TYR A 358 0.69 12.58 -14.23
CA TYR A 358 1.38 13.71 -13.58
C TYR A 358 1.53 13.45 -12.08
N PHE A 359 0.43 13.13 -11.38
CA PHE A 359 0.43 12.98 -9.93
C PHE A 359 0.99 11.63 -9.43
N THR A 360 1.16 10.64 -10.28
CA THR A 360 1.93 9.42 -9.99
C THR A 360 3.33 9.44 -10.62
N GLY A 361 3.70 10.57 -11.25
CA GLY A 361 4.99 10.78 -11.91
C GLY A 361 6.13 11.02 -10.92
N LYS A 362 7.36 10.85 -11.41
CA LYS A 362 8.59 11.01 -10.62
C LYS A 362 8.73 12.41 -10.01
N GLU A 363 8.43 13.44 -10.79
CA GLU A 363 8.59 14.83 -10.35
C GLU A 363 7.67 15.17 -9.18
N HIS A 364 6.37 14.88 -9.32
CA HIS A 364 5.41 15.06 -8.22
C HIS A 364 5.78 14.22 -7.01
N GLY A 365 6.10 12.94 -7.20
CA GLY A 365 6.49 12.02 -6.12
C GLY A 365 7.70 12.51 -5.33
N THR A 366 8.74 12.99 -6.02
CA THR A 366 9.93 13.57 -5.39
C THR A 366 9.58 14.82 -4.58
N TRP A 367 8.83 15.75 -5.20
CA TRP A 367 8.41 16.97 -4.51
C TRP A 367 7.55 16.67 -3.27
N ALA A 368 6.59 15.75 -3.40
CA ALA A 368 5.69 15.38 -2.33
C ALA A 368 6.42 14.73 -1.15
N ALA A 369 7.38 13.83 -1.43
CA ALA A 369 8.18 13.18 -0.41
C ALA A 369 9.04 14.17 0.39
N ILE A 370 9.59 15.20 -0.26
CA ILE A 370 10.47 16.18 0.40
C ILE A 370 9.65 17.29 1.09
N ASN A 371 8.54 17.75 0.49
CA ASN A 371 7.88 19.01 0.88
C ASN A 371 6.46 18.81 1.46
N ALA A 372 5.87 17.62 1.34
CA ALA A 372 4.47 17.38 1.72
C ALA A 372 4.28 16.15 2.62
N SER A 373 5.35 15.68 3.26
CA SER A 373 5.31 14.54 4.20
C SER A 373 4.75 13.23 3.62
N VAL A 374 4.92 13.03 2.32
CA VAL A 374 4.64 11.74 1.68
C VAL A 374 5.83 10.81 1.94
N VAL A 375 5.70 9.91 2.91
CA VAL A 375 6.82 9.15 3.46
C VAL A 375 7.23 7.95 2.62
N ASP A 376 6.27 7.22 2.05
CA ASP A 376 6.51 6.02 1.26
C ASP A 376 6.22 6.24 -0.22
N PRO A 377 7.13 6.97 -0.92
CA PRO A 377 6.98 7.21 -2.34
C PRO A 377 7.12 5.89 -3.11
N PRO A 378 6.25 5.63 -4.12
CA PRO A 378 6.22 4.34 -4.79
C PRO A 378 7.35 4.14 -5.81
N ARG A 379 8.22 5.14 -6.01
CA ARG A 379 9.26 5.15 -7.04
C ARG A 379 10.66 5.00 -6.44
N LYS A 380 11.43 4.06 -6.99
CA LYS A 380 12.82 3.78 -6.59
C LYS A 380 13.71 5.02 -6.66
N SER A 381 13.57 5.79 -7.74
CA SER A 381 14.36 7.00 -7.95
C SER A 381 14.13 8.10 -6.89
N VAL A 382 12.99 8.07 -6.17
CA VAL A 382 12.75 8.99 -5.05
C VAL A 382 13.54 8.55 -3.82
N TRP A 383 13.64 7.25 -3.56
CA TRP A 383 14.45 6.70 -2.47
C TRP A 383 15.95 6.95 -2.68
N ASP A 384 16.40 7.00 -3.93
CA ASP A 384 17.78 7.34 -4.30
C ASP A 384 18.06 8.86 -4.24
N ASN A 385 17.04 9.70 -4.04
CA ASN A 385 17.18 11.15 -3.97
C ASN A 385 17.80 11.56 -2.63
N LYS A 386 18.91 12.34 -2.68
CA LYS A 386 19.68 12.76 -1.50
C LYS A 386 18.88 13.63 -0.52
N ASP A 387 18.01 14.49 -1.03
CA ASP A 387 17.21 15.37 -0.18
C ASP A 387 16.14 14.56 0.57
N PHE A 388 15.51 13.58 -0.10
CA PHE A 388 14.61 12.64 0.59
C PHE A 388 15.35 11.78 1.62
N GLN A 389 16.53 11.25 1.29
CA GLN A 389 17.36 10.53 2.25
C GLN A 389 17.71 11.38 3.47
N ALA A 390 17.98 12.69 3.28
CA ALA A 390 18.22 13.62 4.39
C ALA A 390 16.97 13.85 5.27
N VAL A 391 15.77 13.79 4.69
CA VAL A 391 14.51 13.79 5.46
C VAL A 391 14.38 12.52 6.29
N MET A 392 14.60 11.35 5.68
CA MET A 392 14.47 10.05 6.35
C MET A 392 15.53 9.81 7.43
N ALA A 393 16.72 10.37 7.27
CA ALA A 393 17.79 10.28 8.29
C ALA A 393 17.40 10.92 9.65
N LYS A 394 16.37 11.78 9.66
CA LYS A 394 15.83 12.36 10.90
C LYS A 394 14.84 11.45 11.62
N MET A 395 14.51 10.28 11.05
CA MET A 395 13.54 9.32 11.56
C MET A 395 14.27 8.08 12.11
N PRO A 396 14.56 8.01 13.42
CA PRO A 396 15.39 6.95 14.00
C PRO A 396 14.83 5.55 13.74
N GLY A 397 15.62 4.67 13.10
CA GLY A 397 15.26 3.29 12.81
C GLY A 397 14.29 3.10 11.64
N TYR A 398 13.81 4.17 10.97
CA TYR A 398 12.86 4.03 9.86
C TYR A 398 13.47 3.29 8.67
N LEU A 399 14.60 3.77 8.15
CA LEU A 399 15.27 3.14 7.00
C LEU A 399 15.70 1.70 7.28
N ASP A 400 16.21 1.43 8.49
CA ASP A 400 16.61 0.07 8.88
C ASP A 400 15.40 -0.87 8.94
N THR A 401 14.28 -0.37 9.49
CA THR A 401 13.00 -1.10 9.51
C THR A 401 12.51 -1.37 8.09
N PHE A 402 12.43 -0.35 7.25
CA PHE A 402 12.01 -0.46 5.86
C PHE A 402 12.86 -1.50 5.10
N ASN A 403 14.19 -1.38 5.16
CA ASN A 403 15.09 -2.33 4.50
C ASN A 403 14.94 -3.77 5.01
N THR A 404 14.60 -3.93 6.28
CA THR A 404 14.39 -5.25 6.89
C THR A 404 13.12 -5.93 6.37
N ILE A 405 12.04 -5.16 6.16
CA ILE A 405 10.72 -5.75 5.87
C ILE A 405 10.36 -5.77 4.40
N ILE A 406 10.90 -4.85 3.58
CA ILE A 406 10.37 -4.58 2.23
C ILE A 406 10.36 -5.82 1.31
N ALA A 407 11.33 -6.71 1.45
CA ALA A 407 11.41 -7.94 0.65
C ALA A 407 10.24 -8.92 0.91
N ASN A 408 9.64 -8.88 2.11
CA ASN A 408 8.54 -9.75 2.53
C ASN A 408 7.23 -8.98 2.75
N THR A 409 7.22 -7.68 2.45
CA THR A 409 6.03 -6.83 2.52
C THR A 409 5.21 -7.00 1.26
N SER A 410 3.92 -7.19 1.41
CA SER A 410 2.97 -7.33 0.30
C SER A 410 1.55 -7.19 0.81
N VAL A 411 0.61 -7.05 -0.10
CA VAL A 411 -0.82 -7.22 0.19
C VAL A 411 -1.05 -8.67 0.67
N LYS A 412 -1.49 -8.82 1.91
CA LYS A 412 -1.66 -10.14 2.56
C LYS A 412 -3.07 -10.71 2.48
N PHE A 413 -4.03 -9.92 2.01
CA PHE A 413 -5.39 -10.40 1.78
C PHE A 413 -5.53 -11.11 0.44
N THR A 414 -6.45 -12.07 0.39
CA THR A 414 -6.82 -12.75 -0.84
C THR A 414 -7.78 -11.88 -1.66
N PRO A 415 -7.44 -11.53 -2.92
CA PRO A 415 -8.30 -10.72 -3.78
C PRO A 415 -9.64 -11.40 -4.07
N GLN A 416 -10.73 -10.69 -3.80
CA GLN A 416 -12.09 -11.16 -4.05
C GLN A 416 -13.11 -10.00 -3.93
N PRO A 417 -14.29 -10.07 -4.59
CA PRO A 417 -15.22 -8.94 -4.73
C PRO A 417 -16.14 -8.68 -3.53
N TYR A 418 -15.86 -9.24 -2.36
CA TYR A 418 -16.59 -9.00 -1.10
C TYR A 418 -15.64 -8.57 0.01
N PHE A 419 -14.52 -7.94 -0.34
CA PHE A 419 -13.49 -7.56 0.63
C PHE A 419 -14.06 -6.68 1.74
N SER A 420 -14.68 -5.57 1.38
CA SER A 420 -15.20 -4.58 2.34
C SER A 420 -16.24 -5.19 3.28
N GLU A 421 -17.14 -6.03 2.76
CA GLU A 421 -18.15 -6.70 3.55
C GLU A 421 -17.54 -7.75 4.50
N SER A 422 -16.67 -8.61 3.98
CA SER A 422 -16.03 -9.70 4.75
C SER A 422 -15.19 -9.15 5.90
N THR A 423 -14.41 -8.11 5.66
CA THR A 423 -13.56 -7.51 6.68
C THR A 423 -14.33 -6.67 7.70
N THR A 424 -15.44 -6.05 7.31
CA THR A 424 -16.36 -5.39 8.25
C THR A 424 -17.02 -6.40 9.19
N GLU A 425 -17.47 -7.56 8.68
CA GLU A 425 -17.97 -8.65 9.51
C GLU A 425 -16.89 -9.23 10.43
N TRP A 426 -15.65 -9.30 9.94
CA TRP A 426 -14.50 -9.76 10.74
C TRP A 426 -14.20 -8.79 11.87
N ALA A 427 -14.12 -7.48 11.60
CA ALA A 427 -13.95 -6.45 12.63
C ALA A 427 -15.05 -6.49 13.70
N ALA A 428 -16.32 -6.67 13.28
CA ALA A 428 -17.43 -6.84 14.20
C ALA A 428 -17.30 -8.09 15.08
N THR A 429 -16.79 -9.19 14.51
CA THR A 429 -16.54 -10.43 15.26
C THR A 429 -15.40 -10.26 16.26
N LEU A 430 -14.31 -9.58 15.85
CA LEU A 430 -13.23 -9.23 16.76
C LEU A 430 -13.70 -8.36 17.92
N GLN A 431 -14.57 -7.37 17.67
CA GLN A 431 -15.18 -6.57 18.73
C GLN A 431 -16.00 -7.42 19.72
N LYS A 432 -16.79 -8.39 19.23
CA LYS A 432 -17.55 -9.31 20.12
C LYS A 432 -16.60 -10.13 21.01
N ILE A 433 -15.48 -10.61 20.47
CA ILE A 433 -14.50 -11.38 21.23
C ILE A 433 -13.83 -10.50 22.30
N VAL A 434 -13.44 -9.28 21.94
CA VAL A 434 -12.76 -8.33 22.84
C VAL A 434 -13.70 -7.79 23.92
N LEU A 435 -14.88 -7.27 23.51
CA LEU A 435 -15.74 -6.50 24.40
C LEU A 435 -16.75 -7.36 25.17
N SER A 436 -17.32 -8.36 24.50
CA SER A 436 -18.39 -9.20 25.10
C SER A 436 -17.88 -10.54 25.61
N GLY A 437 -16.59 -10.85 25.43
CA GLY A 437 -16.00 -12.13 25.85
C GLY A 437 -16.53 -13.33 25.07
N ALA A 438 -17.00 -13.13 23.83
CA ALA A 438 -17.43 -14.24 22.97
C ALA A 438 -16.29 -15.26 22.79
N ASP A 439 -16.64 -16.55 22.77
CA ASP A 439 -15.65 -17.60 22.54
C ASP A 439 -15.02 -17.48 21.14
N PRO A 440 -13.70 -17.30 21.03
CA PRO A 440 -13.04 -17.07 19.75
C PRO A 440 -13.28 -18.19 18.73
N LYS A 441 -13.30 -19.46 19.17
CA LYS A 441 -13.54 -20.61 18.29
C LYS A 441 -14.93 -20.56 17.67
N SER A 442 -15.95 -20.39 18.49
CA SER A 442 -17.33 -20.29 18.02
C SER A 442 -17.53 -19.08 17.11
N ALA A 443 -17.05 -17.89 17.54
CA ALA A 443 -17.23 -16.64 16.80
C ALA A 443 -16.55 -16.65 15.42
N MET A 444 -15.30 -17.14 15.34
CA MET A 444 -14.55 -17.25 14.09
C MET A 444 -15.11 -18.33 13.17
N THR A 445 -15.59 -19.46 13.72
CA THR A 445 -16.26 -20.51 12.94
C THR A 445 -17.56 -19.99 12.30
N ASP A 446 -18.37 -19.25 13.05
CA ASP A 446 -19.61 -18.66 12.52
C ASP A 446 -19.32 -17.57 11.47
N LEU A 447 -18.27 -16.78 11.68
CA LEU A 447 -17.81 -15.80 10.70
C LEU A 447 -17.38 -16.49 9.40
N ALA A 448 -16.53 -17.51 9.48
CA ALA A 448 -16.06 -18.28 8.33
C ALA A 448 -17.22 -18.89 7.52
N LYS A 449 -18.24 -19.43 8.18
CA LYS A 449 -19.45 -19.94 7.51
C LYS A 449 -20.18 -18.85 6.73
N ARG A 450 -20.39 -17.67 7.34
CA ARG A 450 -21.11 -16.57 6.67
C ARG A 450 -20.35 -16.06 5.46
N ILE A 451 -19.03 -15.87 5.56
CA ILE A 451 -18.19 -15.44 4.46
C ILE A 451 -18.19 -16.50 3.36
N THR A 452 -17.95 -17.76 3.68
CA THR A 452 -17.94 -18.89 2.72
C THR A 452 -19.26 -19.02 1.97
N ALA A 453 -20.40 -18.77 2.62
CA ALA A 453 -21.72 -18.84 1.98
C ALA A 453 -21.85 -17.89 0.77
N LYS A 454 -21.05 -16.81 0.73
CA LYS A 454 -20.97 -15.85 -0.38
C LYS A 454 -19.85 -16.23 -1.35
N THR A 455 -18.64 -16.40 -0.83
CA THR A 455 -17.43 -16.57 -1.66
C THR A 455 -17.38 -17.90 -2.39
N SER A 456 -17.98 -18.96 -1.85
CA SER A 456 -18.09 -20.27 -2.51
C SER A 456 -18.97 -20.29 -3.79
N LYS A 457 -19.71 -19.22 -4.04
CA LYS A 457 -20.52 -19.04 -5.27
C LYS A 457 -19.75 -18.36 -6.39
N LEU A 458 -18.57 -17.83 -6.09
CA LEU A 458 -17.72 -17.17 -7.08
C LEU A 458 -17.15 -18.20 -8.05
N LYS A 459 -17.05 -17.83 -9.32
CA LYS A 459 -16.40 -18.64 -10.34
C LYS A 459 -14.89 -18.35 -10.29
N LEU A 460 -14.07 -19.39 -10.20
CA LEU A 460 -12.61 -19.26 -10.07
C LEU A 460 -11.85 -19.51 -11.38
N ASP A 461 -12.56 -19.77 -12.46
CA ASP A 461 -12.04 -20.09 -13.79
C ASP A 461 -12.19 -18.93 -14.80
N GLN A 462 -12.79 -17.83 -14.40
CA GLN A 462 -13.05 -16.68 -15.26
C GLN A 462 -13.16 -15.37 -14.47
N PRO A 463 -12.87 -14.23 -15.12
CA PRO A 463 -13.04 -12.92 -14.50
C PRO A 463 -14.47 -12.71 -13.99
N GLN A 464 -14.59 -12.20 -12.76
CA GLN A 464 -15.89 -11.82 -12.22
C GLN A 464 -16.38 -10.56 -12.94
N LYS A 465 -17.65 -10.61 -13.34
CA LYS A 465 -18.42 -9.43 -13.70
C LYS A 465 -19.59 -9.44 -12.74
N THR A 466 -19.69 -8.43 -11.89
CA THR A 466 -20.95 -8.23 -11.17
C THR A 466 -22.03 -8.07 -12.23
N ALA A 467 -23.12 -8.81 -12.07
CA ALA A 467 -24.28 -8.61 -12.91
C ALA A 467 -24.63 -7.11 -12.84
N SER A 468 -24.36 -6.39 -13.92
CA SER A 468 -24.96 -5.08 -14.08
C SER A 468 -26.44 -5.33 -13.91
N THR A 469 -26.99 -4.82 -12.84
CA THR A 469 -28.45 -4.74 -12.68
C THR A 469 -29.04 -4.35 -14.04
N GLN A 470 -29.70 -5.33 -14.64
CA GLN A 470 -30.50 -5.14 -15.84
C GLN A 470 -31.56 -4.07 -15.59
#